data_cdf49409ad4f2cd56c2dba31ca059499
#
_entry.id   cdf49409ad4f2cd56c2dba31ca059499
#
_cell.length_a   1.000
_cell.length_b   1.000
_cell.length_c   1.000
_cell.angle_alpha   90.00
_cell.angle_beta   90.00
_cell.angle_gamma   90.00
#
_symmetry.space_group_name_H-M   'P 1'
#
loop_
_entity.id
_entity.type
_entity.pdbx_description
1 polymer ?
#
loop_
_entity_poly.entity_id
_entity_poly.type
_entity_poly.pdbx_seq_one_letter_code
_entity_poly.pdbx_strand_id
1 'polypeptide(L)'
;MNRSPALRPAASVRSHSIGGCRVLLGAVLLSLAAVAPLRAADGLVVVGYGGAGQKAQEVAFFQPFTQQTGIPLVQSEYTGEMARIKVMADTGHADWDLVQVEGPDLARGCDDGLFERLDWAAIGGEERLIANAAQDCGAAALVWGVAIGYDADRLKQPPASWADFWDVQRFPGKRGLRKRAIYNLEFALLADGVPREQVYPTLATRAGVERAFAKLGQLKPYIQWWEAGAQPTQWLAAGDVVMTSTYTGRIADAHRAGRNLALVWPGSLYGMDYWAVVKGSKRVAEARRFIAFANSPEAQVRYVENIPYGPTNRQAAQRLPARLASWVPTAPANLEQGLAMDDEFWVEHGEELEERFNAWASQ
;
A
#
# COMPACT_ATOMS: atom_id res chain seq x y z
N MET A 1 -14.07 14.58 -65.15
CA MET A 1 -14.28 13.49 -66.12
C MET A 1 -14.88 12.36 -65.35
N ASN A 2 -16.19 12.25 -65.32
CA ASN A 2 -17.03 11.34 -66.09
C ASN A 2 -16.72 9.87 -65.79
N ARG A 3 -17.57 8.99 -65.32
CA ARG A 3 -19.04 8.80 -65.49
C ARG A 3 -19.51 7.73 -64.52
N SER A 4 -20.64 7.92 -63.87
CA SER A 4 -21.63 6.82 -63.70
C SER A 4 -22.34 6.59 -65.02
N PRO A 5 -23.15 5.58 -65.30
CA PRO A 5 -24.22 4.97 -64.53
C PRO A 5 -24.54 3.47 -64.86
N ALA A 6 -25.52 2.79 -64.32
CA ALA A 6 -26.88 2.46 -64.74
C ALA A 6 -27.40 1.18 -64.08
N LEU A 7 -28.43 1.16 -63.42
CA LEU A 7 -29.85 0.82 -63.45
C LEU A 7 -30.32 -0.35 -64.34
N ARG A 8 -30.99 -1.34 -63.65
CA ARG A 8 -32.23 -2.11 -63.94
C ARG A 8 -32.13 -3.39 -64.80
N PRO A 9 -33.14 -4.28 -64.82
CA PRO A 9 -34.48 -4.26 -64.18
C PRO A 9 -35.01 -5.59 -63.60
N ALA A 10 -36.23 -5.50 -63.09
CA ALA A 10 -37.09 -6.54 -62.52
C ALA A 10 -37.80 -7.43 -63.57
N ALA A 11 -38.18 -8.61 -63.23
CA ALA A 11 -39.31 -9.41 -63.73
C ALA A 11 -39.49 -10.64 -62.81
N SER A 12 -40.58 -11.26 -62.53
CA SER A 12 -42.02 -11.11 -62.70
C SER A 12 -42.64 -12.25 -61.86
N VAL A 13 -43.81 -11.97 -61.34
CA VAL A 13 -44.74 -12.81 -60.65
C VAL A 13 -45.12 -14.09 -61.40
N ARG A 14 -45.21 -15.23 -60.74
CA ARG A 14 -46.25 -16.26 -61.03
C ARG A 14 -46.75 -16.91 -59.72
N SER A 15 -48.01 -16.70 -59.47
CA SER A 15 -48.86 -17.44 -58.53
C SER A 15 -49.16 -18.84 -59.04
N HIS A 16 -49.18 -19.84 -58.15
CA HIS A 16 -50.07 -21.00 -58.29
C HIS A 16 -50.56 -21.41 -56.90
N SER A 17 -51.79 -21.70 -56.87
CA SER A 17 -52.65 -21.92 -55.74
C SER A 17 -52.73 -23.38 -55.26
N ILE A 18 -53.13 -23.53 -54.00
CA ILE A 18 -53.99 -24.53 -53.43
C ILE A 18 -53.38 -25.91 -53.11
N GLY A 19 -53.39 -26.24 -51.83
CA GLY A 19 -53.24 -27.60 -51.32
C GLY A 19 -53.18 -27.66 -49.78
N GLY A 20 -54.31 -27.69 -49.21
CA GLY A 20 -54.87 -28.24 -48.00
C GLY A 20 -53.96 -28.73 -46.83
N CYS A 21 -54.30 -28.18 -45.69
CA CYS A 21 -54.64 -28.82 -44.45
C CYS A 21 -53.55 -29.70 -43.74
N ARG A 22 -53.05 -29.19 -42.64
CA ARG A 22 -53.22 -29.81 -41.28
C ARG A 22 -52.55 -28.97 -40.24
N VAL A 23 -53.34 -28.37 -39.37
CA VAL A 23 -52.90 -27.70 -38.15
C VAL A 23 -52.32 -28.75 -37.20
N LEU A 24 -51.04 -28.70 -36.96
CA LEU A 24 -50.38 -29.31 -35.81
C LEU A 24 -49.97 -28.19 -34.87
N LEU A 25 -50.73 -27.98 -33.81
CA LEU A 25 -50.36 -27.17 -32.67
C LEU A 25 -49.12 -27.81 -32.01
N GLY A 26 -47.95 -27.34 -32.37
CA GLY A 26 -46.74 -27.61 -31.63
C GLY A 26 -46.62 -26.60 -30.49
N ALA A 27 -46.86 -27.03 -29.26
CA ALA A 27 -46.58 -26.24 -28.07
C ALA A 27 -45.08 -26.00 -27.95
N VAL A 28 -44.64 -24.79 -28.30
CA VAL A 28 -43.29 -24.31 -28.01
C VAL A 28 -43.24 -23.97 -26.52
N LEU A 29 -42.76 -24.90 -25.71
CA LEU A 29 -42.34 -24.65 -24.33
C LEU A 29 -41.15 -23.70 -24.40
N LEU A 30 -41.38 -22.39 -24.25
CA LEU A 30 -40.34 -21.43 -23.93
C LEU A 30 -39.81 -21.77 -22.53
N SER A 31 -38.69 -22.49 -22.49
CA SER A 31 -37.88 -22.61 -21.27
C SER A 31 -37.30 -21.21 -20.96
N LEU A 32 -37.97 -20.46 -20.07
CA LEU A 32 -37.36 -19.32 -19.41
C LEU A 32 -36.17 -19.85 -18.59
N ALA A 33 -34.97 -19.88 -19.17
CA ALA A 33 -33.75 -19.97 -18.43
C ALA A 33 -33.71 -18.71 -17.54
N ALA A 34 -34.01 -18.88 -16.24
CA ALA A 34 -33.79 -17.86 -15.25
C ALA A 34 -32.27 -17.50 -15.29
N VAL A 35 -31.95 -16.41 -15.96
CA VAL A 35 -30.62 -15.77 -15.83
C VAL A 35 -30.56 -15.31 -14.38
N ALA A 36 -29.96 -16.14 -13.50
CA ALA A 36 -29.63 -15.71 -12.17
C ALA A 36 -28.72 -14.47 -12.33
N PRO A 37 -29.02 -13.35 -11.66
CA PRO A 37 -28.14 -12.21 -11.69
C PRO A 37 -26.75 -12.71 -11.27
N LEU A 38 -25.73 -12.41 -12.08
CA LEU A 38 -24.36 -12.62 -11.70
C LEU A 38 -24.13 -11.78 -10.44
N ARG A 39 -24.29 -12.41 -9.27
CA ARG A 39 -23.90 -11.77 -8.01
C ARG A 39 -22.43 -11.42 -8.16
N ALA A 40 -22.10 -10.14 -8.03
CA ALA A 40 -20.73 -9.70 -7.80
C ALA A 40 -20.11 -10.64 -6.77
N ALA A 41 -18.89 -11.13 -7.03
CA ALA A 41 -18.27 -12.18 -6.23
C ALA A 41 -18.41 -11.86 -4.74
N ASP A 42 -19.17 -12.71 -4.04
CA ASP A 42 -19.61 -12.51 -2.66
C ASP A 42 -18.41 -12.87 -1.76
N GLY A 43 -17.37 -12.02 -1.71
CA GLY A 43 -16.12 -12.22 -1.01
C GLY A 43 -15.80 -11.10 -0.03
N LEU A 44 -14.90 -11.36 0.93
CA LEU A 44 -14.34 -10.37 1.81
C LEU A 44 -13.48 -9.39 0.99
N VAL A 45 -13.84 -8.11 0.97
CA VAL A 45 -13.11 -7.08 0.23
C VAL A 45 -11.94 -6.59 1.08
N VAL A 46 -10.72 -6.89 0.63
CA VAL A 46 -9.48 -6.50 1.28
C VAL A 46 -8.75 -5.47 0.44
N VAL A 47 -8.43 -4.34 1.05
CA VAL A 47 -7.82 -3.19 0.37
C VAL A 47 -6.43 -2.93 0.93
N GLY A 48 -5.47 -2.77 0.04
CA GLY A 48 -4.07 -2.51 0.37
C GLY A 48 -3.43 -1.47 -0.54
N TYR A 49 -2.13 -1.28 -0.38
CA TYR A 49 -1.35 -0.28 -1.13
C TYR A 49 -0.78 -0.78 -2.47
N GLY A 50 -1.27 -1.91 -2.96
CA GLY A 50 -0.90 -2.44 -4.27
C GLY A 50 0.57 -2.87 -4.44
N GLY A 51 0.91 -3.15 -5.69
CA GLY A 51 2.27 -3.46 -6.10
C GLY A 51 2.86 -4.71 -5.45
N ALA A 52 4.20 -4.74 -5.26
CA ALA A 52 4.92 -5.91 -4.73
C ALA A 52 4.45 -6.32 -3.32
N GLY A 53 4.06 -5.35 -2.47
CA GLY A 53 3.56 -5.60 -1.12
C GLY A 53 2.27 -6.41 -1.14
N GLN A 54 1.28 -5.97 -1.91
CA GLN A 54 -0.01 -6.66 -2.01
C GLN A 54 0.11 -8.01 -2.74
N LYS A 55 0.99 -8.09 -3.76
CA LYS A 55 1.29 -9.37 -4.40
C LYS A 55 1.89 -10.39 -3.42
N ALA A 56 2.75 -9.94 -2.52
CA ALA A 56 3.29 -10.79 -1.45
C ALA A 56 2.19 -11.20 -0.45
N GLN A 57 1.24 -10.31 -0.13
CA GLN A 57 0.07 -10.63 0.69
C GLN A 57 -0.84 -11.64 0.01
N GLU A 58 -1.01 -11.55 -1.30
CA GLU A 58 -1.79 -12.53 -2.07
C GLU A 58 -1.24 -13.95 -1.87
N VAL A 59 0.08 -14.12 -2.02
CA VAL A 59 0.75 -15.41 -1.87
C VAL A 59 0.78 -15.88 -0.41
N ALA A 60 1.03 -14.97 0.53
CA ALA A 60 1.25 -15.33 1.94
C ALA A 60 -0.04 -15.44 2.74
N PHE A 61 -1.04 -14.63 2.42
CA PHE A 61 -2.27 -14.48 3.20
C PHE A 61 -3.52 -14.86 2.41
N PHE A 62 -3.77 -14.23 1.24
CA PHE A 62 -5.09 -14.28 0.60
C PHE A 62 -5.39 -15.67 0.03
N GLN A 63 -4.51 -16.22 -0.79
CA GLN A 63 -4.70 -17.55 -1.36
C GLN A 63 -4.75 -18.65 -0.28
N PRO A 64 -3.80 -18.71 0.70
CA PRO A 64 -3.87 -19.72 1.75
C PRO A 64 -5.10 -19.57 2.67
N PHE A 65 -5.53 -18.34 2.98
CA PHE A 65 -6.74 -18.10 3.76
C PHE A 65 -7.97 -18.65 3.05
N THR A 66 -8.14 -18.32 1.75
CA THR A 66 -9.27 -18.83 0.95
C THR A 66 -9.23 -20.35 0.86
N GLN A 67 -8.06 -20.95 0.64
CA GLN A 67 -7.91 -22.42 0.60
C GLN A 67 -8.29 -23.09 1.93
N GLN A 68 -7.92 -22.49 3.06
CA GLN A 68 -8.16 -23.06 4.39
C GLN A 68 -9.60 -22.85 4.86
N THR A 69 -10.22 -21.73 4.50
CA THR A 69 -11.51 -21.31 5.09
C THR A 69 -12.71 -21.43 4.15
N GLY A 70 -12.45 -21.49 2.83
CA GLY A 70 -13.47 -21.41 1.79
C GLY A 70 -14.03 -19.99 1.59
N ILE A 71 -13.54 -18.97 2.34
CA ILE A 71 -13.98 -17.58 2.21
C ILE A 71 -13.26 -16.95 1.02
N PRO A 72 -13.97 -16.55 -0.04
CA PRO A 72 -13.36 -15.86 -1.17
C PRO A 72 -12.93 -14.45 -0.77
N LEU A 73 -11.82 -13.97 -1.33
CA LEU A 73 -11.32 -12.62 -1.15
C LEU A 73 -11.41 -11.83 -2.45
N VAL A 74 -11.86 -10.57 -2.34
CA VAL A 74 -11.83 -9.58 -3.41
C VAL A 74 -10.78 -8.55 -3.05
N GLN A 75 -9.78 -8.38 -3.93
CA GLN A 75 -8.71 -7.43 -3.71
C GLN A 75 -9.01 -6.08 -4.33
N SER A 76 -8.67 -5.01 -3.65
CA SER A 76 -8.68 -3.64 -4.17
C SER A 76 -7.42 -2.90 -3.73
N GLU A 77 -7.12 -1.78 -4.38
CA GLU A 77 -5.96 -0.94 -4.08
C GLU A 77 -6.40 0.50 -3.82
N TYR A 78 -5.62 1.20 -2.99
CA TYR A 78 -5.77 2.62 -2.72
C TYR A 78 -4.41 3.23 -2.37
N THR A 79 -4.33 4.57 -2.19
CA THR A 79 -3.08 5.28 -1.85
C THR A 79 -3.12 5.98 -0.49
N GLY A 80 -4.13 5.64 0.36
CA GLY A 80 -4.30 6.19 1.71
C GLY A 80 -5.44 7.24 1.79
N GLU A 81 -6.43 7.17 0.90
CA GLU A 81 -7.54 8.13 0.87
C GLU A 81 -8.57 7.88 1.98
N MET A 82 -8.28 8.38 3.20
CA MET A 82 -9.14 8.25 4.37
C MET A 82 -10.54 8.84 4.18
N ALA A 83 -10.68 9.86 3.32
CA ALA A 83 -11.97 10.48 3.01
C ALA A 83 -12.99 9.46 2.45
N ARG A 84 -12.56 8.48 1.66
CA ARG A 84 -13.43 7.42 1.15
C ARG A 84 -13.92 6.50 2.26
N ILE A 85 -13.04 6.15 3.20
CA ILE A 85 -13.39 5.33 4.38
C ILE A 85 -14.41 6.08 5.25
N LYS A 86 -14.20 7.38 5.44
CA LYS A 86 -15.15 8.23 6.18
C LYS A 86 -16.53 8.23 5.55
N VAL A 87 -16.65 8.39 4.23
CA VAL A 87 -17.95 8.34 3.54
C VAL A 87 -18.65 6.99 3.76
N MET A 88 -17.91 5.87 3.69
CA MET A 88 -18.47 4.54 3.95
C MET A 88 -18.97 4.39 5.38
N ALA A 89 -18.18 4.84 6.36
CA ALA A 89 -18.56 4.79 7.77
C ALA A 89 -19.79 5.68 8.08
N ASP A 90 -19.79 6.93 7.61
CA ASP A 90 -20.87 7.90 7.83
C ASP A 90 -22.20 7.45 7.21
N THR A 91 -22.15 6.78 6.07
CA THR A 91 -23.35 6.26 5.38
C THR A 91 -23.80 4.90 5.89
N GLY A 92 -23.00 4.20 6.67
CA GLY A 92 -23.22 2.81 7.09
C GLY A 92 -23.24 1.82 5.91
N HIS A 93 -22.63 2.21 4.78
CA HIS A 93 -22.54 1.39 3.57
C HIS A 93 -21.08 1.22 3.16
N ALA A 94 -20.47 0.15 3.64
CA ALA A 94 -19.09 -0.15 3.37
C ALA A 94 -18.95 -1.06 2.14
N ASP A 95 -18.32 -0.54 1.08
CA ASP A 95 -17.87 -1.31 -0.09
C ASP A 95 -16.57 -2.07 0.21
N TRP A 96 -15.82 -1.63 1.21
CA TRP A 96 -14.59 -2.24 1.72
C TRP A 96 -14.84 -2.86 3.08
N ASP A 97 -14.36 -4.08 3.31
CA ASP A 97 -14.52 -4.75 4.60
C ASP A 97 -13.29 -4.59 5.48
N LEU A 98 -12.12 -4.77 4.89
CA LEU A 98 -10.83 -4.73 5.58
C LEU A 98 -9.87 -3.86 4.80
N VAL A 99 -9.19 -2.95 5.49
CA VAL A 99 -8.24 -2.02 4.88
C VAL A 99 -6.91 -2.06 5.63
N GLN A 100 -5.81 -1.96 4.88
CA GLN A 100 -4.48 -1.74 5.44
C GLN A 100 -4.25 -0.24 5.56
N VAL A 101 -3.95 0.26 6.77
CA VAL A 101 -3.72 1.68 7.07
C VAL A 101 -2.40 1.90 7.81
N GLU A 102 -1.79 3.07 7.63
CA GLU A 102 -0.62 3.51 8.42
C GLU A 102 -1.05 3.88 9.86
N GLY A 103 -0.12 3.85 10.82
CA GLY A 103 -0.39 4.08 12.24
C GLY A 103 -1.18 5.35 12.56
N PRO A 104 -0.76 6.54 12.09
CA PRO A 104 -1.51 7.78 12.35
C PRO A 104 -2.93 7.77 11.78
N ASP A 105 -3.12 7.15 10.59
CA ASP A 105 -4.43 7.02 9.98
C ASP A 105 -5.34 6.04 10.74
N LEU A 106 -4.75 4.97 11.31
CA LEU A 106 -5.47 4.06 12.21
C LEU A 106 -5.95 4.78 13.46
N ALA A 107 -5.04 5.49 14.14
CA ALA A 107 -5.34 6.17 15.41
C ALA A 107 -6.46 7.18 15.21
N ARG A 108 -6.30 8.10 14.24
CA ARG A 108 -7.33 9.09 13.90
C ARG A 108 -8.64 8.46 13.48
N GLY A 109 -8.60 7.45 12.59
CA GLY A 109 -9.79 6.76 12.13
C GLY A 109 -10.50 5.97 13.23
N CYS A 110 -9.78 5.49 14.25
CA CYS A 110 -10.36 4.84 15.43
C CYS A 110 -11.12 5.86 16.29
N ASP A 111 -10.53 7.02 16.54
CA ASP A 111 -11.13 8.10 17.32
C ASP A 111 -12.36 8.67 16.61
N ASP A 112 -12.31 8.80 15.29
CA ASP A 112 -13.42 9.25 14.44
C ASP A 112 -14.51 8.18 14.24
N GLY A 113 -14.32 6.95 14.77
CA GLY A 113 -15.27 5.84 14.65
C GLY A 113 -15.37 5.25 13.25
N LEU A 114 -14.33 5.37 12.43
CA LEU A 114 -14.28 4.84 11.05
C LEU A 114 -14.03 3.34 11.00
N PHE A 115 -13.54 2.75 12.09
CA PHE A 115 -13.16 1.35 12.18
C PHE A 115 -13.91 0.63 13.32
N GLU A 116 -14.11 -0.67 13.15
CA GLU A 116 -14.64 -1.54 14.21
C GLU A 116 -13.55 -1.82 15.25
N ARG A 117 -13.93 -1.82 16.54
CA ARG A 117 -13.02 -2.27 17.60
C ARG A 117 -12.77 -3.77 17.49
N LEU A 118 -11.53 -4.18 17.71
CA LEU A 118 -11.11 -5.57 17.66
C LEU A 118 -11.37 -6.26 19.00
N ASP A 119 -11.90 -7.48 18.93
CA ASP A 119 -11.95 -8.41 20.06
C ASP A 119 -10.67 -9.28 20.04
N TRP A 120 -9.67 -8.86 20.79
CA TRP A 120 -8.38 -9.52 20.83
C TRP A 120 -8.44 -10.96 21.32
N ALA A 121 -9.34 -11.27 22.25
CA ALA A 121 -9.56 -12.64 22.71
C ALA A 121 -10.05 -13.55 21.59
N ALA A 122 -10.96 -13.04 20.76
CA ALA A 122 -11.50 -13.79 19.63
C ALA A 122 -10.51 -13.97 18.46
N ILE A 123 -9.49 -13.13 18.34
CA ILE A 123 -8.50 -13.19 17.25
C ILE A 123 -7.13 -13.73 17.68
N GLY A 124 -7.02 -14.31 18.88
CA GLY A 124 -5.87 -15.08 19.34
C GLY A 124 -4.91 -14.36 20.29
N GLY A 125 -5.34 -13.24 20.91
CA GLY A 125 -4.60 -12.50 21.90
C GLY A 125 -3.56 -11.52 21.36
N GLU A 126 -3.33 -10.44 22.10
CA GLU A 126 -2.36 -9.40 21.74
C GLU A 126 -0.92 -9.74 22.11
N GLU A 127 -0.73 -10.60 23.13
CA GLU A 127 0.56 -10.99 23.70
C GLU A 127 1.52 -11.66 22.69
N ARG A 128 0.96 -12.22 21.62
CA ARG A 128 1.73 -12.84 20.52
C ARG A 128 2.40 -11.82 19.59
N LEU A 129 1.97 -10.57 19.65
CA LEU A 129 2.47 -9.50 18.81
C LEU A 129 3.57 -8.69 19.49
N ILE A 130 4.39 -8.00 18.73
CA ILE A 130 5.38 -7.05 19.24
C ILE A 130 4.68 -5.84 19.88
N ALA A 131 5.46 -5.01 20.59
CA ALA A 131 4.91 -3.79 21.21
C ALA A 131 4.23 -2.90 20.16
N ASN A 132 3.13 -2.26 20.53
CA ASN A 132 2.30 -1.37 19.71
C ASN A 132 1.62 -2.02 18.49
N ALA A 133 1.79 -3.33 18.30
CA ALA A 133 1.18 -4.04 17.16
C ALA A 133 -0.30 -4.41 17.39
N ALA A 134 -0.77 -4.35 18.63
CA ALA A 134 -2.17 -4.53 19.00
C ALA A 134 -2.77 -3.18 19.37
N GLN A 135 -3.74 -2.72 18.62
CA GLN A 135 -4.47 -1.48 18.81
C GLN A 135 -5.97 -1.76 18.94
N ASP A 136 -6.73 -0.84 19.53
CA ASP A 136 -8.19 -1.00 19.73
C ASP A 136 -8.94 -1.32 18.42
N CYS A 137 -8.57 -0.65 17.33
CA CYS A 137 -9.25 -0.78 16.05
C CYS A 137 -8.40 -1.46 14.96
N GLY A 138 -7.19 -1.92 15.28
CA GLY A 138 -6.29 -2.47 14.28
C GLY A 138 -5.29 -3.49 14.82
N ALA A 139 -4.94 -4.44 13.97
CA ALA A 139 -3.89 -5.41 14.22
C ALA A 139 -2.74 -5.17 13.23
N ALA A 140 -1.52 -4.95 13.73
CA ALA A 140 -0.41 -4.64 12.84
C ALA A 140 -0.16 -5.78 11.83
N ALA A 141 -0.19 -5.41 10.58
CA ALA A 141 0.00 -6.30 9.43
C ALA A 141 1.49 -6.59 9.17
N LEU A 142 2.31 -5.55 9.31
CA LEU A 142 3.74 -5.58 9.02
C LEU A 142 4.45 -4.36 9.66
N VAL A 143 5.78 -4.45 9.77
CA VAL A 143 6.64 -3.29 10.03
C VAL A 143 7.32 -2.91 8.72
N TRP A 144 7.02 -1.71 8.23
CA TRP A 144 7.70 -1.16 7.06
C TRP A 144 8.93 -0.35 7.47
N GLY A 145 9.84 -0.17 6.51
CA GLY A 145 10.94 0.78 6.62
C GLY A 145 10.98 1.65 5.38
N VAL A 146 11.30 2.92 5.56
CA VAL A 146 11.64 3.85 4.47
C VAL A 146 13.08 4.29 4.65
N ALA A 147 13.88 4.07 3.61
CA ALA A 147 15.31 4.35 3.61
C ALA A 147 15.73 4.99 2.27
N ILE A 148 16.96 5.42 2.16
CA ILE A 148 17.53 5.81 0.87
C ILE A 148 17.77 4.55 0.04
N GLY A 149 17.16 4.50 -1.15
CA GLY A 149 17.44 3.51 -2.18
C GLY A 149 18.28 4.12 -3.29
N TYR A 150 19.19 3.33 -3.86
CA TYR A 150 20.02 3.73 -4.99
C TYR A 150 20.37 2.54 -5.88
N ASP A 151 20.80 2.80 -7.12
CA ASP A 151 21.29 1.77 -8.05
C ASP A 151 22.83 1.68 -7.92
N ALA A 152 23.32 0.55 -7.40
CA ALA A 152 24.74 0.31 -7.16
C ALA A 152 25.56 0.09 -8.45
N ASP A 153 24.91 -0.19 -9.58
CA ASP A 153 25.59 -0.24 -10.88
C ASP A 153 25.90 1.15 -11.41
N ARG A 154 25.05 2.12 -11.12
CA ARG A 154 25.17 3.51 -11.56
C ARG A 154 25.96 4.37 -10.57
N LEU A 155 25.71 4.19 -9.28
CA LEU A 155 26.33 4.97 -8.21
C LEU A 155 27.47 4.19 -7.57
N LYS A 156 28.68 4.36 -8.10
CA LYS A 156 29.87 3.59 -7.68
C LYS A 156 30.36 3.93 -6.26
N GLN A 157 30.08 5.13 -5.78
CA GLN A 157 30.32 5.53 -4.42
C GLN A 157 28.97 5.55 -3.68
N PRO A 158 28.72 4.59 -2.75
CA PRO A 158 27.44 4.54 -2.05
C PRO A 158 27.25 5.78 -1.16
N PRO A 159 26.03 6.32 -1.06
CA PRO A 159 25.70 7.29 -0.03
C PRO A 159 25.70 6.60 1.34
N ALA A 160 25.95 7.35 2.42
CA ALA A 160 26.02 6.82 3.78
C ALA A 160 24.97 7.42 4.73
N SER A 161 24.32 8.51 4.33
CA SER A 161 23.42 9.26 5.19
C SER A 161 22.43 10.12 4.41
N TRP A 162 21.44 10.70 5.11
CA TRP A 162 20.57 11.72 4.52
C TRP A 162 21.33 13.00 4.13
N ALA A 163 22.45 13.34 4.79
CA ALA A 163 23.31 14.44 4.34
C ALA A 163 23.85 14.21 2.93
N ASP A 164 24.26 12.98 2.60
CA ASP A 164 24.68 12.59 1.24
C ASP A 164 23.51 12.69 0.24
N PHE A 165 22.29 12.37 0.67
CA PHE A 165 21.10 12.52 -0.17
C PHE A 165 20.87 13.98 -0.59
N TRP A 166 21.20 14.96 0.27
CA TRP A 166 21.12 16.39 -0.02
C TRP A 166 22.32 16.93 -0.79
N ASP A 167 23.45 16.22 -0.81
CA ASP A 167 24.66 16.67 -1.51
C ASP A 167 24.55 16.42 -3.03
N VAL A 168 23.94 17.40 -3.72
CA VAL A 168 23.78 17.36 -5.18
C VAL A 168 25.08 17.67 -5.95
N GLN A 169 26.11 18.15 -5.28
CA GLN A 169 27.43 18.37 -5.89
C GLN A 169 28.21 17.05 -5.97
N ARG A 170 28.22 16.29 -4.88
CA ARG A 170 28.88 14.97 -4.82
C ARG A 170 28.10 13.92 -5.60
N PHE A 171 26.79 13.99 -5.55
CA PHE A 171 25.86 13.05 -6.20
C PHE A 171 24.93 13.81 -7.15
N PRO A 172 25.39 14.20 -8.34
CA PRO A 172 24.56 14.97 -9.27
C PRO A 172 23.39 14.17 -9.82
N GLY A 173 22.21 14.81 -9.93
CA GLY A 173 21.00 14.24 -10.49
C GLY A 173 19.76 14.42 -9.60
N LYS A 174 18.63 13.87 -10.01
CA LYS A 174 17.34 14.00 -9.31
C LYS A 174 17.24 13.09 -8.09
N ARG A 175 16.37 13.50 -7.17
CA ARG A 175 16.01 12.78 -5.94
C ARG A 175 14.52 12.42 -5.94
N GLY A 176 14.20 11.17 -5.68
CA GLY A 176 12.83 10.75 -5.46
C GLY A 176 12.40 10.98 -4.01
N LEU A 177 11.32 11.71 -3.77
CA LEU A 177 10.72 11.85 -2.44
C LEU A 177 9.21 11.63 -2.51
N ARG A 178 8.60 11.13 -1.41
CA ARG A 178 7.15 10.98 -1.32
C ARG A 178 6.48 12.37 -1.32
N LYS A 179 5.39 12.54 -2.03
CA LYS A 179 4.64 13.81 -2.06
C LYS A 179 3.75 13.96 -0.82
N ARG A 180 4.38 14.00 0.35
CA ARG A 180 3.73 14.20 1.66
C ARG A 180 4.69 14.88 2.63
N ALA A 181 4.17 15.52 3.68
CA ALA A 181 4.98 16.06 4.78
C ALA A 181 5.68 14.93 5.54
N ILE A 182 4.91 13.88 5.88
CA ILE A 182 5.37 12.69 6.58
C ILE A 182 6.53 12.03 5.82
N TYR A 183 7.55 11.62 6.53
CA TYR A 183 8.88 11.15 6.11
C TYR A 183 9.81 12.29 5.70
N ASN A 184 9.36 13.25 4.90
CA ASN A 184 10.24 14.28 4.34
C ASN A 184 10.74 15.29 5.36
N LEU A 185 9.91 15.64 6.37
CA LEU A 185 10.32 16.54 7.44
C LEU A 185 11.35 15.89 8.35
N GLU A 186 11.18 14.62 8.67
CA GLU A 186 12.15 13.81 9.42
C GLU A 186 13.48 13.71 8.66
N PHE A 187 13.43 13.34 7.37
CA PHE A 187 14.63 13.20 6.55
C PHE A 187 15.37 14.54 6.35
N ALA A 188 14.63 15.64 6.25
CA ALA A 188 15.22 16.96 6.16
C ALA A 188 16.00 17.32 7.44
N LEU A 189 15.44 17.04 8.63
CA LEU A 189 16.14 17.29 9.89
C LEU A 189 17.35 16.37 10.06
N LEU A 190 17.23 15.10 9.72
CA LEU A 190 18.36 14.17 9.71
C LEU A 190 19.47 14.62 8.75
N ALA A 191 19.10 15.10 7.56
CA ALA A 191 20.05 15.67 6.59
C ALA A 191 20.69 16.97 7.08
N ASP A 192 20.03 17.70 7.97
CA ASP A 192 20.54 18.94 8.59
C ASP A 192 21.30 18.68 9.90
N GLY A 193 21.59 17.40 10.20
CA GLY A 193 22.43 16.98 11.32
C GLY A 193 21.72 16.94 12.68
N VAL A 194 20.36 16.95 12.70
CA VAL A 194 19.61 16.73 13.93
C VAL A 194 19.76 15.26 14.33
N PRO A 195 20.19 14.94 15.56
CA PRO A 195 20.24 13.58 16.05
C PRO A 195 18.83 12.95 15.99
N ARG A 196 18.75 11.67 15.65
CA ARG A 196 17.44 11.00 15.44
C ARG A 196 16.51 11.10 16.68
N GLU A 197 17.06 11.03 17.88
CA GLU A 197 16.31 11.15 19.15
C GLU A 197 15.74 12.57 19.35
N GLN A 198 16.23 13.55 18.59
CA GLN A 198 15.81 14.94 18.64
C GLN A 198 14.93 15.34 17.47
N VAL A 199 14.62 14.43 16.54
CA VAL A 199 13.82 14.75 15.33
C VAL A 199 12.41 15.20 15.73
N TYR A 200 11.66 14.39 16.45
CA TYR A 200 10.29 14.75 16.87
C TYR A 200 10.24 15.87 17.91
N PRO A 201 11.12 15.89 18.96
CA PRO A 201 11.22 17.08 19.82
C PRO A 201 11.50 18.37 19.05
N THR A 202 12.25 18.31 17.97
CA THR A 202 12.50 19.47 17.10
C THR A 202 11.26 19.81 16.28
N LEU A 203 10.63 18.83 15.62
CA LEU A 203 9.41 19.02 14.83
C LEU A 203 8.22 19.54 15.66
N ALA A 204 8.14 19.23 16.94
CA ALA A 204 7.12 19.76 17.84
C ALA A 204 7.26 21.28 18.09
N THR A 205 8.32 21.92 17.55
CA THR A 205 8.50 23.36 17.67
C THR A 205 8.33 24.06 16.31
N ARG A 206 7.75 25.25 16.32
CA ARG A 206 7.63 26.10 15.11
C ARG A 206 8.99 26.29 14.44
N ALA A 207 10.04 26.58 15.22
CA ALA A 207 11.40 26.78 14.70
C ALA A 207 11.95 25.53 14.00
N GLY A 208 11.68 24.34 14.56
CA GLY A 208 12.10 23.08 13.95
C GLY A 208 11.36 22.76 12.66
N VAL A 209 10.05 23.05 12.60
CA VAL A 209 9.27 22.93 11.36
C VAL A 209 9.82 23.86 10.28
N GLU A 210 10.09 25.15 10.61
CA GLU A 210 10.71 26.09 9.68
C GLU A 210 12.08 25.57 9.19
N ARG A 211 12.89 25.01 10.08
CA ARG A 211 14.20 24.43 9.77
C ARG A 211 14.06 23.26 8.77
N ALA A 212 13.10 22.35 8.99
CA ALA A 212 12.84 21.22 8.10
C ALA A 212 12.42 21.69 6.69
N PHE A 213 11.48 22.66 6.58
CA PHE A 213 11.06 23.22 5.31
C PHE A 213 12.19 24.00 4.60
N ALA A 214 13.00 24.76 5.34
CA ALA A 214 14.16 25.43 4.78
C ALA A 214 15.17 24.44 4.19
N LYS A 215 15.39 23.31 4.87
CA LYS A 215 16.24 22.23 4.36
C LYS A 215 15.65 21.57 3.12
N LEU A 216 14.36 21.24 3.11
CA LEU A 216 13.66 20.72 1.92
C LEU A 216 13.75 21.70 0.74
N GLY A 217 13.65 23.00 1.00
CA GLY A 217 13.79 24.06 -0.01
C GLY A 217 15.10 24.00 -0.79
N GLN A 218 16.20 23.61 -0.14
CA GLN A 218 17.50 23.45 -0.80
C GLN A 218 17.48 22.34 -1.86
N LEU A 219 16.69 21.29 -1.63
CA LEU A 219 16.62 20.13 -2.51
C LEU A 219 15.52 20.28 -3.58
N LYS A 220 14.57 21.20 -3.41
CA LYS A 220 13.36 21.37 -4.23
C LYS A 220 13.59 21.33 -5.75
N PRO A 221 14.62 21.98 -6.32
CA PRO A 221 14.87 21.95 -7.78
C PRO A 221 15.25 20.58 -8.32
N TYR A 222 15.63 19.66 -7.45
CA TYR A 222 16.12 18.32 -7.80
C TYR A 222 15.09 17.24 -7.49
N ILE A 223 13.94 17.56 -6.87
CA ILE A 223 12.97 16.55 -6.42
C ILE A 223 12.10 16.07 -7.58
N GLN A 224 11.91 14.78 -7.64
CA GLN A 224 10.85 14.09 -8.37
C GLN A 224 9.93 13.43 -7.35
N TRP A 225 8.67 13.87 -7.31
CA TRP A 225 7.69 13.43 -6.33
C TRP A 225 7.05 12.11 -6.69
N TRP A 226 7.07 11.13 -5.78
CA TRP A 226 6.30 9.90 -5.93
C TRP A 226 5.09 9.86 -4.99
N GLU A 227 4.02 9.21 -5.45
CA GLU A 227 2.79 8.98 -4.70
C GLU A 227 2.57 7.48 -4.51
N ALA A 228 2.76 6.68 -5.55
CA ALA A 228 2.67 5.23 -5.48
C ALA A 228 4.02 4.59 -5.11
N GLY A 229 4.02 3.67 -4.13
CA GLY A 229 5.24 3.05 -3.61
C GLY A 229 6.03 2.21 -4.62
N ALA A 230 5.50 1.92 -5.83
CA ALA A 230 6.23 1.25 -6.90
C ALA A 230 7.13 2.20 -7.72
N GLN A 231 6.82 3.50 -7.75
CA GLN A 231 7.53 4.50 -8.56
C GLN A 231 9.03 4.60 -8.23
N PRO A 232 9.46 4.62 -6.95
CA PRO A 232 10.88 4.71 -6.59
C PRO A 232 11.76 3.65 -7.25
N THR A 233 11.37 2.38 -7.17
CA THR A 233 12.14 1.29 -7.77
C THR A 233 12.17 1.35 -9.30
N GLN A 234 11.08 1.79 -9.93
CA GLN A 234 11.01 1.99 -11.37
C GLN A 234 11.96 3.10 -11.81
N TRP A 235 11.98 4.23 -11.11
CA TRP A 235 12.85 5.37 -11.44
C TRP A 235 14.33 5.08 -11.23
N LEU A 236 14.69 4.34 -10.17
CA LEU A 236 16.07 3.88 -10.00
C LEU A 236 16.49 2.98 -11.15
N ALA A 237 15.67 2.00 -11.51
CA ALA A 237 15.97 1.08 -12.61
C ALA A 237 16.08 1.79 -13.97
N ALA A 238 15.26 2.82 -14.21
CA ALA A 238 15.31 3.64 -15.42
C ALA A 238 16.50 4.64 -15.40
N GLY A 239 16.95 5.02 -14.20
CA GLY A 239 17.98 6.08 -14.00
C GLY A 239 17.39 7.48 -14.02
N ASP A 240 16.08 7.60 -13.78
CA ASP A 240 15.38 8.89 -13.69
C ASP A 240 15.79 9.67 -12.43
N VAL A 241 16.14 8.95 -11.36
CA VAL A 241 16.67 9.50 -10.11
C VAL A 241 17.97 8.80 -9.71
N VAL A 242 18.86 9.53 -9.03
CA VAL A 242 20.11 8.98 -8.51
C VAL A 242 19.89 8.26 -7.18
N MET A 243 19.07 8.84 -6.34
CA MET A 243 18.63 8.32 -5.04
C MET A 243 17.16 8.63 -4.83
N THR A 244 16.51 7.83 -4.00
CA THR A 244 15.09 8.05 -3.65
C THR A 244 14.83 7.58 -2.21
N SER A 245 13.95 8.28 -1.49
CA SER A 245 13.27 7.64 -0.36
C SER A 245 12.41 6.51 -0.91
N THR A 246 12.41 5.35 -0.26
CA THR A 246 11.69 4.18 -0.75
C THR A 246 11.43 3.17 0.35
N TYR A 247 10.35 2.41 0.20
CA TYR A 247 10.08 1.28 1.10
C TYR A 247 11.13 0.19 0.93
N THR A 248 11.74 -0.22 2.05
CA THR A 248 12.87 -1.16 2.08
C THR A 248 12.54 -2.51 1.45
N GLY A 249 11.36 -3.05 1.72
CA GLY A 249 10.91 -4.32 1.16
C GLY A 249 10.83 -4.33 -0.37
N ARG A 250 10.50 -3.19 -0.99
CA ARG A 250 10.43 -3.07 -2.45
C ARG A 250 11.80 -3.07 -3.12
N ILE A 251 12.79 -2.47 -2.48
CA ILE A 251 14.20 -2.56 -2.95
C ILE A 251 14.72 -3.99 -2.81
N ALA A 252 14.44 -4.63 -1.68
CA ALA A 252 14.83 -6.02 -1.46
C ALA A 252 14.19 -6.98 -2.47
N ASP A 253 12.92 -6.76 -2.83
CA ASP A 253 12.24 -7.53 -3.87
C ASP A 253 12.88 -7.31 -5.26
N ALA A 254 13.15 -6.06 -5.62
CA ALA A 254 13.83 -5.72 -6.88
C ALA A 254 15.26 -6.31 -6.92
N HIS A 255 15.98 -6.31 -5.78
CA HIS A 255 17.30 -6.93 -5.66
C HIS A 255 17.23 -8.45 -5.91
N ARG A 256 16.25 -9.15 -5.33
CA ARG A 256 16.02 -10.57 -5.58
C ARG A 256 15.67 -10.86 -7.06
N ALA A 257 15.02 -9.93 -7.72
CA ALA A 257 14.71 -10.00 -9.15
C ALA A 257 15.93 -9.70 -10.05
N GLY A 258 17.14 -9.59 -9.48
CA GLY A 258 18.40 -9.38 -10.21
C GLY A 258 18.73 -7.91 -10.51
N ARG A 259 18.05 -6.96 -9.89
CA ARG A 259 18.40 -5.54 -9.96
C ARG A 259 19.42 -5.21 -8.87
N ASN A 260 20.53 -4.57 -9.22
CA ASN A 260 21.55 -4.20 -8.23
C ASN A 260 21.17 -2.92 -7.46
N LEU A 261 19.94 -2.95 -6.88
CA LEU A 261 19.47 -1.87 -6.03
C LEU A 261 19.89 -2.12 -4.59
N ALA A 262 20.27 -1.07 -3.87
CA ALA A 262 20.78 -1.12 -2.52
C ALA A 262 20.09 -0.10 -1.60
N LEU A 263 20.22 -0.29 -0.28
CA LEU A 263 19.64 0.54 0.77
C LEU A 263 20.73 1.17 1.63
N VAL A 264 20.43 2.34 2.18
CA VAL A 264 21.19 2.98 3.26
C VAL A 264 20.30 2.98 4.50
N TRP A 265 20.70 2.22 5.52
CA TRP A 265 19.94 2.04 6.76
C TRP A 265 20.07 3.18 7.78
N PRO A 266 21.23 3.84 7.95
CA PRO A 266 21.38 4.98 8.88
C PRO A 266 20.32 6.05 8.64
N GLY A 267 19.50 6.32 9.67
CA GLY A 267 18.39 7.27 9.58
C GLY A 267 17.17 6.76 8.81
N SER A 268 17.06 5.45 8.54
CA SER A 268 15.81 4.88 8.01
C SER A 268 14.66 5.13 8.99
N LEU A 269 13.51 5.49 8.47
CA LEU A 269 12.28 5.61 9.26
C LEU A 269 11.53 4.28 9.21
N TYR A 270 10.99 3.82 10.34
CA TYR A 270 10.15 2.61 10.38
C TYR A 270 8.87 2.85 11.19
N GLY A 271 7.83 2.15 10.78
CA GLY A 271 6.51 2.18 11.41
C GLY A 271 5.73 0.92 11.05
N MET A 272 4.45 0.90 11.40
CA MET A 272 3.58 -0.24 11.17
C MET A 272 2.40 0.13 10.28
N ASP A 273 2.00 -0.81 9.44
CA ASP A 273 0.69 -0.81 8.84
C ASP A 273 -0.21 -1.77 9.61
N TYR A 274 -1.48 -1.48 9.63
CA TYR A 274 -2.48 -2.22 10.40
C TYR A 274 -3.61 -2.69 9.49
N TRP A 275 -4.12 -3.87 9.78
CA TRP A 275 -5.41 -4.32 9.30
C TRP A 275 -6.51 -3.70 10.15
N ALA A 276 -7.39 -2.91 9.55
CA ALA A 276 -8.54 -2.30 10.20
C ALA A 276 -9.84 -2.71 9.50
N VAL A 277 -10.88 -3.05 10.27
CA VAL A 277 -12.20 -3.41 9.74
C VAL A 277 -13.01 -2.13 9.58
N VAL A 278 -13.47 -1.85 8.36
CA VAL A 278 -14.23 -0.63 8.07
C VAL A 278 -15.58 -0.67 8.77
N LYS A 279 -15.95 0.44 9.41
CA LYS A 279 -17.24 0.61 10.08
C LYS A 279 -18.37 0.45 9.08
N GLY A 280 -19.39 -0.36 9.44
CA GLY A 280 -20.51 -0.66 8.54
C GLY A 280 -20.29 -1.86 7.61
N SER A 281 -19.12 -2.52 7.67
CA SER A 281 -18.90 -3.80 6.99
C SER A 281 -19.89 -4.86 7.47
N LYS A 282 -20.43 -5.62 6.53
CA LYS A 282 -21.34 -6.76 6.82
C LYS A 282 -20.57 -8.06 7.06
N ARG A 283 -19.22 -8.03 6.93
CA ARG A 283 -18.33 -9.19 6.99
C ARG A 283 -17.32 -9.12 8.13
N VAL A 284 -17.69 -8.47 9.23
CA VAL A 284 -16.81 -8.27 10.41
C VAL A 284 -16.24 -9.60 10.92
N ALA A 285 -17.06 -10.66 10.94
CA ALA A 285 -16.60 -11.98 11.41
C ALA A 285 -15.54 -12.59 10.50
N GLU A 286 -15.73 -12.50 9.17
CA GLU A 286 -14.75 -12.97 8.19
C GLU A 286 -13.47 -12.12 8.23
N ALA A 287 -13.57 -10.80 8.37
CA ALA A 287 -12.44 -9.89 8.53
C ALA A 287 -11.60 -10.22 9.76
N ARG A 288 -12.25 -10.47 10.92
CA ARG A 288 -11.55 -10.92 12.14
C ARG A 288 -10.85 -12.26 11.96
N ARG A 289 -11.48 -13.22 11.28
CA ARG A 289 -10.83 -14.50 10.94
C ARG A 289 -9.61 -14.30 10.04
N PHE A 290 -9.69 -13.37 9.07
CA PHE A 290 -8.56 -13.04 8.23
C PHE A 290 -7.42 -12.40 9.05
N ILE A 291 -7.70 -11.44 9.93
CA ILE A 291 -6.72 -10.82 10.83
C ILE A 291 -6.02 -11.90 11.65
N ALA A 292 -6.78 -12.80 12.29
CA ALA A 292 -6.22 -13.89 13.08
C ALA A 292 -5.27 -14.78 12.27
N PHE A 293 -5.64 -15.11 11.03
CA PHE A 293 -4.83 -15.89 10.10
C PHE A 293 -3.58 -15.13 9.64
N ALA A 294 -3.73 -13.89 9.18
CA ALA A 294 -2.63 -13.09 8.66
C ALA A 294 -1.56 -12.77 9.72
N ASN A 295 -1.96 -12.70 11.01
CA ASN A 295 -1.06 -12.52 12.14
C ASN A 295 -0.56 -13.85 12.76
N SER A 296 -0.81 -15.00 12.12
CA SER A 296 -0.19 -16.26 12.55
C SER A 296 1.30 -16.30 12.22
N PRO A 297 2.13 -17.03 13.00
CA PRO A 297 3.56 -17.12 12.75
C PRO A 297 3.88 -17.62 11.34
N GLU A 298 3.16 -18.64 10.88
CA GLU A 298 3.38 -19.25 9.57
C GLU A 298 3.04 -18.31 8.42
N ALA A 299 1.94 -17.56 8.53
CA ALA A 299 1.53 -16.59 7.51
C ALA A 299 2.53 -15.42 7.42
N GLN A 300 2.98 -14.92 8.56
CA GLN A 300 3.94 -13.82 8.59
C GLN A 300 5.33 -14.25 8.11
N VAL A 301 5.80 -15.45 8.42
CA VAL A 301 7.06 -15.97 7.84
C VAL A 301 6.94 -16.04 6.32
N ARG A 302 5.84 -16.61 5.78
CA ARG A 302 5.61 -16.63 4.32
C ARG A 302 5.61 -15.23 3.71
N TYR A 303 5.03 -14.26 4.40
CA TYR A 303 5.00 -12.88 3.91
C TYR A 303 6.41 -12.31 3.81
N VAL A 304 7.20 -12.39 4.86
CA VAL A 304 8.60 -11.89 4.87
C VAL A 304 9.48 -12.60 3.84
N GLU A 305 9.23 -13.89 3.57
CA GLU A 305 9.92 -14.62 2.51
C GLU A 305 9.58 -14.12 1.10
N ASN A 306 8.39 -13.56 0.90
CA ASN A 306 7.97 -12.97 -0.37
C ASN A 306 8.41 -11.52 -0.51
N ILE A 307 8.31 -10.73 0.57
CA ILE A 307 8.79 -9.35 0.62
C ILE A 307 9.32 -9.06 2.03
N PRO A 308 10.60 -8.68 2.21
CA PRO A 308 11.20 -8.56 3.54
C PRO A 308 10.80 -7.26 4.25
N TYR A 309 9.55 -7.19 4.65
CA TYR A 309 9.07 -6.31 5.72
C TYR A 309 9.22 -7.00 7.07
N GLY A 310 9.21 -6.23 8.16
CA GLY A 310 9.30 -6.81 9.49
C GLY A 310 8.01 -7.54 9.90
N PRO A 311 8.10 -8.74 10.49
CA PRO A 311 6.95 -9.42 11.04
C PRO A 311 6.51 -8.75 12.34
N THR A 312 5.20 -8.77 12.60
CA THR A 312 4.61 -8.26 13.85
C THR A 312 4.37 -9.37 14.87
N ASN A 313 4.38 -10.63 14.45
CA ASN A 313 4.29 -11.78 15.34
C ASN A 313 5.67 -12.14 15.92
N ARG A 314 5.78 -12.23 17.27
CA ARG A 314 7.04 -12.53 17.98
C ARG A 314 7.67 -13.85 17.56
N GLN A 315 6.86 -14.90 17.34
CA GLN A 315 7.37 -16.21 16.94
C GLN A 315 7.81 -16.21 15.47
N ALA A 316 7.13 -15.46 14.61
CA ALA A 316 7.56 -15.30 13.21
C ALA A 316 8.95 -14.65 13.14
N ALA A 317 9.20 -13.61 13.92
CA ALA A 317 10.52 -12.96 13.98
C ALA A 317 11.66 -13.93 14.32
N GLN A 318 11.42 -14.88 15.22
CA GLN A 318 12.39 -15.90 15.62
C GLN A 318 12.64 -16.98 14.56
N ARG A 319 11.72 -17.15 13.61
CA ARG A 319 11.78 -18.19 12.56
C ARG A 319 12.31 -17.68 11.22
N LEU A 320 12.66 -16.39 11.11
CA LEU A 320 13.14 -15.81 9.86
C LEU A 320 14.48 -16.40 9.44
N PRO A 321 14.65 -16.76 8.15
CA PRO A 321 15.93 -17.17 7.61
C PRO A 321 17.00 -16.07 7.75
N ALA A 322 18.21 -16.43 8.14
CA ALA A 322 19.32 -15.48 8.33
C ALA A 322 19.60 -14.59 7.09
N ARG A 323 19.37 -15.12 5.88
CA ARG A 323 19.54 -14.38 4.63
C ARG A 323 18.62 -13.15 4.50
N LEU A 324 17.53 -13.12 5.25
CA LEU A 324 16.56 -11.99 5.23
C LEU A 324 16.89 -10.92 6.29
N ALA A 325 17.73 -11.25 7.27
CA ALA A 325 18.01 -10.36 8.40
C ALA A 325 18.52 -8.98 7.99
N SER A 326 19.36 -8.89 6.94
CA SER A 326 19.87 -7.60 6.46
C SER A 326 18.82 -6.74 5.74
N TRP A 327 17.68 -7.33 5.37
CA TRP A 327 16.65 -6.67 4.57
C TRP A 327 15.39 -6.29 5.36
N VAL A 328 15.22 -6.82 6.58
CA VAL A 328 14.04 -6.50 7.40
C VAL A 328 14.29 -5.30 8.30
N PRO A 329 13.36 -4.33 8.38
CA PRO A 329 13.52 -3.17 9.26
C PRO A 329 13.70 -3.54 10.73
N THR A 330 13.08 -4.65 11.15
CA THR A 330 13.11 -5.15 12.53
C THR A 330 14.38 -5.91 12.91
N ALA A 331 15.34 -6.05 12.00
CA ALA A 331 16.65 -6.59 12.35
C ALA A 331 17.35 -5.69 13.38
N PRO A 332 18.00 -6.25 14.44
CA PRO A 332 18.61 -5.43 15.48
C PRO A 332 19.55 -4.34 14.96
N ALA A 333 20.42 -4.69 14.00
CA ALA A 333 21.36 -3.73 13.40
C ALA A 333 20.66 -2.62 12.60
N ASN A 334 19.49 -2.88 12.02
CA ASN A 334 18.73 -1.88 11.26
C ASN A 334 17.92 -0.99 12.21
N LEU A 335 17.28 -1.59 13.24
CA LEU A 335 16.57 -0.84 14.28
C LEU A 335 17.48 0.12 15.04
N GLU A 336 18.71 -0.31 15.37
CA GLU A 336 19.70 0.51 16.08
C GLU A 336 20.04 1.79 15.29
N GLN A 337 19.98 1.78 13.99
CA GLN A 337 20.29 2.90 13.11
C GLN A 337 19.04 3.68 12.65
N GLY A 338 17.85 3.10 12.86
CA GLY A 338 16.57 3.64 12.42
C GLY A 338 15.97 4.68 13.37
N LEU A 339 15.01 5.42 12.87
CA LEU A 339 14.10 6.29 13.60
C LEU A 339 12.71 5.64 13.61
N ALA A 340 12.16 5.41 14.79
CA ALA A 340 10.75 5.01 14.90
C ALA A 340 9.85 6.19 14.51
N MET A 341 8.82 5.92 13.72
CA MET A 341 7.78 6.93 13.48
C MET A 341 7.03 7.18 14.78
N ASP A 342 6.81 8.44 15.06
CA ASP A 342 5.99 8.90 16.19
C ASP A 342 4.55 9.13 15.67
N ASP A 343 3.70 8.12 15.87
CA ASP A 343 2.32 8.17 15.39
C ASP A 343 1.51 9.23 16.15
N GLU A 344 1.78 9.48 17.44
CA GLU A 344 1.10 10.50 18.24
C GLU A 344 1.42 11.89 17.71
N PHE A 345 2.69 12.16 17.40
CA PHE A 345 3.08 13.42 16.75
C PHE A 345 2.32 13.66 15.44
N TRP A 346 2.22 12.63 14.58
CA TRP A 346 1.51 12.78 13.31
C TRP A 346 -0.01 12.84 13.44
N VAL A 347 -0.60 12.28 14.49
CA VAL A 347 -2.01 12.48 14.83
C VAL A 347 -2.26 13.94 15.22
N GLU A 348 -1.40 14.53 16.06
CA GLU A 348 -1.57 15.89 16.58
C GLU A 348 -1.27 16.96 15.53
N HIS A 349 -0.18 16.80 14.77
CA HIS A 349 0.35 17.84 13.88
C HIS A 349 0.19 17.55 12.38
N GLY A 350 -0.23 16.35 12.02
CA GLY A 350 -0.15 15.86 10.62
C GLY A 350 -1.02 16.66 9.65
N GLU A 351 -2.22 17.08 10.05
CA GLU A 351 -3.12 17.83 9.16
C GLU A 351 -2.53 19.20 8.78
N GLU A 352 -2.09 19.98 9.79
CA GLU A 352 -1.44 21.28 9.56
C GLU A 352 -0.17 21.15 8.71
N LEU A 353 0.67 20.15 9.02
CA LEU A 353 1.94 19.93 8.31
C LEU A 353 1.72 19.49 6.87
N GLU A 354 0.73 18.64 6.59
CA GLU A 354 0.37 18.22 5.23
C GLU A 354 -0.24 19.37 4.42
N GLU A 355 -1.11 20.21 5.01
CA GLU A 355 -1.64 21.39 4.34
C GLU A 355 -0.50 22.35 3.96
N ARG A 356 0.38 22.63 4.91
CA ARG A 356 1.56 23.46 4.69
C ARG A 356 2.50 22.89 3.63
N PHE A 357 2.74 21.57 3.67
CA PHE A 357 3.56 20.89 2.68
C PHE A 357 2.96 20.99 1.28
N ASN A 358 1.67 20.79 1.12
CA ASN A 358 0.98 20.89 -0.17
C ASN A 358 1.07 22.32 -0.73
N ALA A 359 0.89 23.33 0.10
CA ALA A 359 1.06 24.74 -0.28
C ALA A 359 2.52 25.03 -0.71
N TRP A 360 3.51 24.52 0.04
CA TRP A 360 4.93 24.68 -0.26
C TRP A 360 5.35 23.90 -1.52
N ALA A 361 4.87 22.66 -1.71
CA ALA A 361 5.24 21.82 -2.84
C ALA A 361 4.68 22.34 -4.18
N SER A 362 3.56 23.07 -4.14
CA SER A 362 2.91 23.65 -5.33
C SER A 362 3.55 24.94 -5.85
N GLN A 363 4.40 25.60 -5.08
CA GLN A 363 5.18 26.78 -5.48
C GLN A 363 6.39 26.39 -6.35
#